data_65d364c0696f267de36df996c8e7c2b4
#
_entry.id   65d364c0696f267de36df996c8e7c2b4
#
_cell.length_a   1.000
_cell.length_b   1.000
_cell.length_c   1.000
_cell.angle_alpha   90.00
_cell.angle_beta   90.00
_cell.angle_gamma   90.00
#
_symmetry.space_group_name_H-M   'P 1'
#
loop_
_entity.id
_entity.type
_entity.pdbx_description
1 polymer ?
#
loop_
_entity_poly.entity_id
_entity_poly.type
_entity_poly.pdbx_seq_one_letter_code
_entity_poly.pdbx_strand_id
1 'polypeptide(L)'
;MSAIAIREEIESEMPLLRIDRLTKLYGTRMGCQDVSLELWPGEVLGVVGESGSGKTTLLNCASGRLEPTSGAISYATRERGLVDIYKMSEASRRFLMRTEWGFVYQNPRDGLRMGVSAGANVGERLMAIGVRHYGRIRTDATLWLERVEIDVDRLDDKPASFSGGMQQRLQIARNLVSAPRLVLMDEPTGGLDVSVQARLLDLLRGLVTSLGLSAIIVTHDLAVARVLSHRLMVMRRGEVVESGLTDQVLDDPQHPYTQLLVSSVLRP
;
A
#
# COMPACT_ATOMS: atom_id res chain seq x y z
N MET A 1 5.94 -33.76 -7.29
CA MET A 1 5.66 -32.31 -7.16
C MET A 1 6.91 -31.54 -7.55
N SER A 2 6.79 -30.49 -8.39
CA SER A 2 7.97 -29.70 -8.77
C SER A 2 8.41 -28.81 -7.59
N ALA A 3 9.71 -28.46 -7.53
CA ALA A 3 10.24 -27.55 -6.50
C ALA A 3 9.49 -26.20 -6.49
N ILE A 4 8.88 -25.79 -7.61
CA ILE A 4 8.07 -24.60 -7.74
C ILE A 4 6.71 -24.78 -7.01
N ALA A 5 6.02 -25.92 -7.18
CA ALA A 5 4.75 -26.19 -6.51
C ALA A 5 4.90 -26.29 -4.98
N ILE A 6 6.00 -26.89 -4.50
CA ILE A 6 6.31 -26.99 -3.07
C ILE A 6 6.60 -25.57 -2.51
N ARG A 7 7.22 -24.70 -3.30
CA ARG A 7 7.53 -23.33 -2.90
C ARG A 7 6.30 -22.45 -2.83
N GLU A 8 5.38 -22.58 -3.80
CA GLU A 8 4.08 -21.89 -3.80
C GLU A 8 3.20 -22.36 -2.63
N GLU A 9 3.22 -23.64 -2.29
CA GLU A 9 2.49 -24.20 -1.16
C GLU A 9 3.04 -23.70 0.19
N ILE A 10 4.37 -23.62 0.36
CA ILE A 10 5.00 -23.04 1.56
C ILE A 10 4.76 -21.52 1.64
N GLU A 11 4.76 -20.80 0.53
CA GLU A 11 4.45 -19.37 0.49
C GLU A 11 2.98 -19.07 0.86
N SER A 12 2.05 -20.03 0.69
CA SER A 12 0.65 -19.87 1.10
C SER A 12 0.42 -20.17 2.60
N GLU A 13 1.34 -20.84 3.27
CA GLU A 13 1.22 -21.23 4.68
C GLU A 13 1.83 -20.23 5.67
N MET A 14 2.45 -19.15 5.18
CA MET A 14 3.04 -18.12 6.06
C MET A 14 2.58 -16.71 5.67
N PRO A 15 2.42 -15.80 6.63
CA PRO A 15 2.10 -14.42 6.32
C PRO A 15 3.21 -13.76 5.52
N LEU A 16 2.84 -12.91 4.56
CA LEU A 16 3.76 -12.09 3.78
C LEU A 16 4.44 -11.03 4.64
N LEU A 17 3.67 -10.43 5.55
CA LEU A 17 4.14 -9.43 6.53
C LEU A 17 3.56 -9.77 7.89
N ARG A 18 4.41 -9.77 8.93
CA ARG A 18 3.99 -9.89 10.33
C ARG A 18 4.53 -8.72 11.11
N ILE A 19 3.65 -8.07 11.84
CA ILE A 19 3.98 -7.02 12.81
C ILE A 19 3.63 -7.57 14.20
N ASP A 20 4.59 -7.49 15.12
CA ASP A 20 4.43 -7.98 16.49
C ASP A 20 4.70 -6.88 17.51
N ARG A 21 3.65 -6.51 18.24
CA ARG A 21 3.63 -5.51 19.33
C ARG A 21 4.37 -4.21 18.99
N LEU A 22 4.11 -3.71 17.79
CA LEU A 22 4.74 -2.50 17.29
C LEU A 22 4.34 -1.28 18.11
N THR A 23 5.33 -0.57 18.63
CA THR A 23 5.14 0.72 19.29
C THR A 23 6.06 1.77 18.68
N LYS A 24 5.51 2.95 18.40
CA LYS A 24 6.27 4.12 17.96
C LYS A 24 5.93 5.34 18.79
N LEU A 25 6.96 5.89 19.44
CA LEU A 25 6.89 7.14 20.18
C LEU A 25 7.67 8.24 19.44
N TYR A 26 7.16 9.46 19.47
CA TYR A 26 7.83 10.68 19.03
C TYR A 26 8.10 11.53 20.30
N GLY A 27 9.20 11.25 20.99
CA GLY A 27 9.43 11.76 22.34
C GLY A 27 8.36 11.24 23.29
N THR A 28 7.54 12.12 23.85
CA THR A 28 6.40 11.76 24.71
C THR A 28 5.09 11.52 23.99
N ARG A 29 5.03 11.87 22.68
CA ARG A 29 3.81 11.71 21.88
C ARG A 29 3.70 10.29 21.33
N MET A 30 2.54 9.66 21.54
CA MET A 30 2.22 8.37 20.97
C MET A 30 1.96 8.49 19.46
N GLY A 31 2.64 7.66 18.67
CA GLY A 31 2.35 7.45 17.25
C GLY A 31 1.43 6.22 17.07
N CYS A 32 1.91 5.04 17.52
CA CYS A 32 1.10 3.83 17.64
C CYS A 32 1.65 2.97 18.78
N GLN A 33 0.80 2.14 19.38
CA GLN A 33 1.11 1.34 20.57
C GLN A 33 0.59 -0.07 20.42
N ASP A 34 1.46 -1.04 20.70
CA ASP A 34 1.17 -2.48 20.82
C ASP A 34 0.38 -3.05 19.64
N VAL A 35 0.69 -2.57 18.41
CA VAL A 35 -0.01 -2.99 17.20
C VAL A 35 0.55 -4.31 16.72
N SER A 36 -0.32 -5.32 16.59
CA SER A 36 0.03 -6.62 16.01
C SER A 36 -0.90 -6.94 14.85
N LEU A 37 -0.34 -7.43 13.75
CA LEU A 37 -1.10 -7.87 12.57
C LEU A 37 -0.30 -8.87 11.73
N GLU A 38 -1.02 -9.64 10.94
CA GLU A 38 -0.50 -10.45 9.86
C GLU A 38 -1.20 -10.07 8.57
N LEU A 39 -0.44 -9.98 7.48
CA LEU A 39 -0.94 -9.81 6.13
C LEU A 39 -0.55 -11.04 5.32
N TRP A 40 -1.52 -11.66 4.69
CA TRP A 40 -1.33 -12.87 3.90
C TRP A 40 -1.13 -12.56 2.41
N PRO A 41 -0.49 -13.46 1.63
CA PRO A 41 -0.40 -13.29 0.18
C PRO A 41 -1.80 -13.12 -0.46
N GLY A 42 -1.95 -12.11 -1.32
CA GLY A 42 -3.22 -11.76 -1.98
C GLY A 42 -4.25 -11.07 -1.07
N GLU A 43 -3.93 -10.84 0.21
CA GLU A 43 -4.82 -10.16 1.14
C GLU A 43 -4.66 -8.63 1.06
N VAL A 44 -5.77 -7.91 1.15
CA VAL A 44 -5.81 -6.47 1.36
C VAL A 44 -6.35 -6.18 2.75
N LEU A 45 -5.52 -5.55 3.59
CA LEU A 45 -5.88 -5.05 4.92
C LEU A 45 -6.15 -3.55 4.87
N GLY A 46 -7.38 -3.15 5.18
CA GLY A 46 -7.74 -1.75 5.40
C GLY A 46 -7.40 -1.32 6.83
N VAL A 47 -6.81 -0.15 7.00
CA VAL A 47 -6.57 0.46 8.31
C VAL A 47 -7.30 1.79 8.35
N VAL A 48 -8.32 1.89 9.20
CA VAL A 48 -9.21 3.06 9.27
C VAL A 48 -9.20 3.71 10.65
N GLY A 49 -9.67 4.94 10.73
CA GLY A 49 -9.77 5.72 11.96
C GLY A 49 -9.60 7.22 11.69
N GLU A 50 -9.84 8.05 12.68
CA GLU A 50 -9.72 9.50 12.59
C GLU A 50 -8.30 9.97 12.24
N SER A 51 -8.19 11.22 11.80
CA SER A 51 -6.89 11.87 11.62
C SER A 51 -6.11 11.87 12.95
N GLY A 52 -4.83 11.51 12.89
CA GLY A 52 -4.00 11.40 14.09
C GLY A 52 -4.17 10.10 14.89
N SER A 53 -4.97 9.13 14.45
CA SER A 53 -5.11 7.83 15.14
C SER A 53 -3.89 6.90 15.04
N GLY A 54 -2.83 7.27 14.30
CA GLY A 54 -1.59 6.49 14.21
C GLY A 54 -1.40 5.69 12.92
N LYS A 55 -2.37 5.69 11.99
CA LYS A 55 -2.37 4.90 10.75
C LYS A 55 -1.12 5.12 9.89
N THR A 56 -0.82 6.38 9.55
CA THR A 56 0.37 6.73 8.74
C THR A 56 1.67 6.37 9.48
N THR A 57 1.70 6.45 10.82
CA THR A 57 2.85 6.00 11.62
C THR A 57 3.05 4.50 11.48
N LEU A 58 1.99 3.71 11.63
CA LEU A 58 2.00 2.26 11.42
C LEU A 58 2.50 1.93 10.01
N LEU A 59 1.94 2.58 8.98
CA LEU A 59 2.30 2.35 7.58
C LEU A 59 3.78 2.69 7.30
N ASN A 60 4.29 3.79 7.86
CA ASN A 60 5.69 4.19 7.72
C ASN A 60 6.64 3.20 8.42
N CYS A 61 6.27 2.66 9.58
CA CYS A 61 7.02 1.59 10.22
C CYS A 61 6.99 0.31 9.38
N ALA A 62 5.80 -0.10 8.90
CA ALA A 62 5.63 -1.29 8.06
C ALA A 62 6.44 -1.20 6.75
N SER A 63 6.60 0.01 6.21
CA SER A 63 7.37 0.27 4.98
C SER A 63 8.89 0.34 5.16
N GLY A 64 9.41 0.18 6.38
CA GLY A 64 10.85 0.29 6.67
C GLY A 64 11.42 1.72 6.65
N ARG A 65 10.55 2.74 6.58
CA ARG A 65 10.94 4.17 6.52
C ARG A 65 11.09 4.81 7.87
N LEU A 66 10.37 4.29 8.86
CA LEU A 66 10.36 4.81 10.21
C LEU A 66 10.65 3.67 11.18
N GLU A 67 11.79 3.69 11.83
CA GLU A 67 12.16 2.68 12.81
C GLU A 67 11.22 2.75 14.02
N PRO A 68 10.62 1.61 14.45
CA PRO A 68 9.79 1.56 15.63
C PRO A 68 10.61 1.80 16.91
N THR A 69 9.92 2.19 17.97
CA THR A 69 10.53 2.30 19.31
C THR A 69 10.69 0.92 19.94
N SER A 70 9.73 0.01 19.70
CA SER A 70 9.77 -1.39 20.11
C SER A 70 8.86 -2.24 19.23
N GLY A 71 8.94 -3.56 19.39
CA GLY A 71 8.25 -4.53 18.55
C GLY A 71 9.11 -5.00 17.38
N ALA A 72 8.55 -5.84 16.52
CA ALA A 72 9.24 -6.39 15.35
C ALA A 72 8.36 -6.33 14.11
N ILE A 73 8.98 -6.17 12.94
CA ILE A 73 8.32 -6.24 11.64
C ILE A 73 9.08 -7.24 10.79
N SER A 74 8.42 -8.34 10.48
CA SER A 74 9.00 -9.44 9.71
C SER A 74 8.32 -9.55 8.35
N TYR A 75 9.13 -9.70 7.30
CA TYR A 75 8.68 -9.87 5.92
C TYR A 75 9.15 -11.21 5.37
N ALA A 76 8.27 -11.92 4.67
CA ALA A 76 8.58 -13.19 4.02
C ALA A 76 9.40 -12.94 2.75
N THR A 77 10.73 -12.95 2.88
CA THR A 77 11.64 -12.85 1.75
C THR A 77 11.63 -14.14 0.93
N ARG A 78 11.92 -14.04 -0.38
CA ARG A 78 11.95 -15.22 -1.28
C ARG A 78 12.99 -16.27 -0.89
N GLU A 79 14.02 -15.89 -0.16
CA GLU A 79 15.17 -16.77 0.12
C GLU A 79 15.17 -17.32 1.56
N ARG A 80 14.66 -16.56 2.53
CA ARG A 80 14.89 -16.83 3.96
C ARG A 80 13.62 -16.93 4.80
N GLY A 81 12.42 -16.88 4.18
CA GLY A 81 11.17 -16.81 4.93
C GLY A 81 11.04 -15.48 5.68
N LEU A 82 10.37 -15.49 6.85
CA LEU A 82 10.14 -14.30 7.67
C LEU A 82 11.45 -13.77 8.27
N VAL A 83 11.83 -12.56 7.87
CA VAL A 83 13.03 -11.86 8.37
C VAL A 83 12.62 -10.49 8.93
N ASP A 84 13.10 -10.15 10.12
CA ASP A 84 12.89 -8.83 10.70
C ASP A 84 13.61 -7.77 9.86
N ILE A 85 12.84 -6.85 9.27
CA ILE A 85 13.33 -5.85 8.33
C ILE A 85 14.28 -4.83 8.98
N TYR A 86 14.16 -4.61 10.29
CA TYR A 86 15.04 -3.68 11.03
C TYR A 86 16.32 -4.34 11.52
N LYS A 87 16.41 -5.69 11.48
CA LYS A 87 17.65 -6.43 11.70
C LYS A 87 18.43 -6.70 10.41
N MET A 88 17.85 -6.38 9.25
CA MET A 88 18.56 -6.40 7.98
C MET A 88 19.57 -5.26 7.88
N SER A 89 20.60 -5.45 7.03
CA SER A 89 21.42 -4.31 6.62
C SER A 89 20.59 -3.27 5.89
N GLU A 90 20.97 -2.00 6.02
CA GLU A 90 20.28 -0.91 5.32
C GLU A 90 20.26 -1.13 3.80
N ALA A 91 21.33 -1.66 3.23
CA ALA A 91 21.41 -1.98 1.81
C ALA A 91 20.39 -3.04 1.40
N SER A 92 20.24 -4.13 2.18
CA SER A 92 19.27 -5.20 1.93
C SER A 92 17.84 -4.68 2.06
N ARG A 93 17.55 -3.88 3.09
CA ARG A 93 16.24 -3.25 3.27
C ARG A 93 15.89 -2.30 2.12
N ARG A 94 16.82 -1.44 1.69
CA ARG A 94 16.63 -0.56 0.53
C ARG A 94 16.41 -1.35 -0.77
N PHE A 95 17.12 -2.45 -0.95
CA PHE A 95 16.90 -3.33 -2.11
C PHE A 95 15.48 -3.89 -2.12
N LEU A 96 15.02 -4.44 -0.99
CA LEU A 96 13.67 -4.96 -0.80
C LEU A 96 12.60 -3.90 -1.15
N MET A 97 12.74 -2.69 -0.59
CA MET A 97 11.81 -1.57 -0.84
C MET A 97 11.76 -1.15 -2.32
N ARG A 98 12.84 -1.36 -3.08
CA ARG A 98 12.90 -1.00 -4.50
C ARG A 98 12.35 -2.08 -5.42
N THR A 99 12.48 -3.34 -5.04
CA THR A 99 12.22 -4.48 -5.94
C THR A 99 10.93 -5.22 -5.61
N GLU A 100 10.57 -5.34 -4.33
CA GLU A 100 9.43 -6.14 -3.89
C GLU A 100 8.28 -5.33 -3.31
N TRP A 101 8.51 -4.04 -2.96
CA TRP A 101 7.48 -3.20 -2.34
C TRP A 101 7.11 -2.01 -3.21
N GLY A 102 5.79 -1.68 -3.24
CA GLY A 102 5.25 -0.43 -3.74
C GLY A 102 4.81 0.46 -2.57
N PHE A 103 4.96 1.78 -2.72
CA PHE A 103 4.41 2.74 -1.77
C PHE A 103 3.69 3.87 -2.51
N VAL A 104 2.39 3.98 -2.27
CA VAL A 104 1.53 5.02 -2.82
C VAL A 104 1.29 6.07 -1.73
N TYR A 105 1.76 7.28 -1.96
CA TYR A 105 1.60 8.41 -1.04
C TYR A 105 0.25 9.09 -1.24
N GLN A 106 -0.23 9.73 -0.19
CA GLN A 106 -1.40 10.60 -0.24
C GLN A 106 -1.20 11.76 -1.24
N ASN A 107 -0.06 12.46 -1.15
CA ASN A 107 0.31 13.44 -2.15
C ASN A 107 1.15 12.77 -3.25
N PRO A 108 0.66 12.66 -4.51
CA PRO A 108 1.39 11.97 -5.57
C PRO A 108 2.75 12.61 -5.90
N ARG A 109 2.95 13.89 -5.59
CA ARG A 109 4.24 14.58 -5.81
C ARG A 109 5.38 14.01 -4.96
N ASP A 110 5.06 13.42 -3.80
CA ASP A 110 6.05 12.79 -2.93
C ASP A 110 6.53 11.45 -3.50
N GLY A 111 5.70 10.82 -4.36
CA GLY A 111 6.00 9.55 -5.03
C GLY A 111 6.52 9.68 -6.45
N LEU A 112 6.43 10.87 -7.07
CA LEU A 112 6.79 11.10 -8.48
C LEU A 112 8.00 12.02 -8.62
N ARG A 113 8.79 11.77 -9.65
CA ARG A 113 9.85 12.68 -10.09
C ARG A 113 9.26 13.69 -11.07
N MET A 114 8.87 14.85 -10.57
CA MET A 114 8.14 15.88 -11.34
C MET A 114 8.93 16.45 -12.53
N GLY A 115 10.26 16.34 -12.51
CA GLY A 115 11.15 16.85 -13.56
C GLY A 115 11.38 15.93 -14.75
N VAL A 116 10.97 14.64 -14.65
CA VAL A 116 11.15 13.63 -15.72
C VAL A 116 9.80 13.22 -16.29
N SER A 117 9.78 12.59 -17.47
CA SER A 117 8.55 12.19 -18.14
C SER A 117 7.77 11.11 -17.36
N ALA A 118 6.48 10.93 -17.71
CA ALA A 118 5.64 9.88 -17.16
C ALA A 118 6.26 8.50 -17.43
N GLY A 119 6.68 8.22 -18.65
CA GLY A 119 7.35 6.98 -19.01
C GLY A 119 8.65 6.74 -18.24
N ALA A 120 9.43 7.80 -17.96
CA ALA A 120 10.64 7.67 -17.15
C ALA A 120 10.34 7.41 -15.66
N ASN A 121 9.23 7.95 -15.12
CA ASN A 121 8.77 7.65 -13.77
C ASN A 121 8.43 6.15 -13.62
N VAL A 122 7.70 5.57 -14.57
CA VAL A 122 7.37 4.14 -14.59
C VAL A 122 8.63 3.30 -14.83
N GLY A 123 9.44 3.66 -15.83
CA GLY A 123 10.64 2.93 -16.23
C GLY A 123 11.72 2.85 -15.15
N GLU A 124 11.80 3.82 -14.25
CA GLU A 124 12.77 3.80 -13.13
C GLU A 124 12.61 2.53 -12.25
N ARG A 125 11.37 2.09 -12.02
CA ARG A 125 11.10 0.87 -11.23
C ARG A 125 11.53 -0.39 -11.96
N LEU A 126 11.34 -0.45 -13.28
CA LEU A 126 11.83 -1.55 -14.11
C LEU A 126 13.36 -1.62 -14.10
N MET A 127 14.03 -0.47 -14.16
CA MET A 127 15.49 -0.43 -14.03
C MET A 127 15.97 -0.92 -12.66
N ALA A 128 15.21 -0.64 -11.60
CA ALA A 128 15.56 -1.10 -10.24
C ALA A 128 15.55 -2.63 -10.12
N ILE A 129 14.67 -3.34 -10.87
CA ILE A 129 14.62 -4.81 -10.92
C ILE A 129 15.50 -5.42 -12.03
N GLY A 130 16.39 -4.62 -12.65
CA GLY A 130 17.40 -5.12 -13.57
C GLY A 130 17.05 -5.03 -15.07
N VAL A 131 15.89 -4.52 -15.45
CA VAL A 131 15.57 -4.30 -16.88
C VAL A 131 16.46 -3.19 -17.42
N ARG A 132 17.17 -3.45 -18.54
CA ARG A 132 18.13 -2.51 -19.13
C ARG A 132 17.79 -2.12 -20.58
N HIS A 133 16.93 -2.89 -21.24
CA HIS A 133 16.57 -2.64 -22.63
C HIS A 133 15.55 -1.51 -22.74
N TYR A 134 15.96 -0.38 -23.31
CA TYR A 134 15.13 0.84 -23.40
C TYR A 134 13.77 0.60 -24.07
N GLY A 135 13.75 -0.10 -25.22
CA GLY A 135 12.51 -0.39 -25.94
C GLY A 135 11.51 -1.17 -25.07
N ARG A 136 11.97 -2.18 -24.31
CA ARG A 136 11.13 -2.91 -23.39
C ARG A 136 10.59 -2.03 -22.26
N ILE A 137 11.47 -1.20 -21.66
CA ILE A 137 11.05 -0.25 -20.60
C ILE A 137 9.96 0.69 -21.13
N ARG A 138 10.12 1.20 -22.36
CA ARG A 138 9.13 2.09 -22.97
C ARG A 138 7.81 1.38 -23.26
N THR A 139 7.85 0.16 -23.80
CA THR A 139 6.65 -0.66 -24.04
C THR A 139 5.91 -0.96 -22.74
N ASP A 140 6.61 -1.42 -21.72
CA ASP A 140 6.00 -1.72 -20.42
C ASP A 140 5.41 -0.45 -19.78
N ALA A 141 6.09 0.69 -19.90
CA ALA A 141 5.58 1.97 -19.41
C ALA A 141 4.30 2.40 -20.15
N THR A 142 4.25 2.24 -21.49
CA THR A 142 3.05 2.51 -22.29
C THR A 142 1.87 1.66 -21.84
N LEU A 143 2.05 0.34 -21.73
CA LEU A 143 1.02 -0.59 -21.24
C LEU A 143 0.49 -0.22 -19.84
N TRP A 144 1.36 0.28 -18.97
CA TRP A 144 0.94 0.70 -17.64
C TRP A 144 0.21 2.05 -17.63
N LEU A 145 0.54 2.98 -18.55
CA LEU A 145 -0.25 4.20 -18.72
C LEU A 145 -1.68 3.85 -19.16
N GLU A 146 -1.83 2.95 -20.14
CA GLU A 146 -3.15 2.46 -20.56
C GLU A 146 -3.93 1.83 -19.41
N ARG A 147 -3.29 0.94 -18.65
CA ARG A 147 -3.91 0.26 -17.48
C ARG A 147 -4.43 1.22 -16.42
N VAL A 148 -3.77 2.36 -16.25
CA VAL A 148 -4.20 3.39 -15.30
C VAL A 148 -4.98 4.53 -15.99
N GLU A 149 -5.48 4.29 -17.21
CA GLU A 149 -6.31 5.21 -17.98
C GLU A 149 -5.64 6.59 -18.17
N ILE A 150 -4.36 6.61 -18.47
CA ILE A 150 -3.62 7.78 -18.93
C ILE A 150 -3.34 7.58 -20.40
N ASP A 151 -3.68 8.60 -21.21
CA ASP A 151 -3.42 8.58 -22.65
C ASP A 151 -1.93 8.32 -22.94
N VAL A 152 -1.66 7.37 -23.81
CA VAL A 152 -0.30 6.94 -24.17
C VAL A 152 0.51 8.05 -24.87
N ASP A 153 -0.15 8.98 -25.54
CA ASP A 153 0.50 10.14 -26.16
C ASP A 153 1.15 11.04 -25.10
N ARG A 154 0.78 10.88 -23.84
CA ARG A 154 1.34 11.62 -22.69
C ARG A 154 2.55 10.94 -22.04
N LEU A 155 3.06 9.85 -22.65
CA LEU A 155 4.19 9.09 -22.12
C LEU A 155 5.44 9.96 -21.89
N ASP A 156 5.66 10.92 -22.78
CA ASP A 156 6.82 11.83 -22.75
C ASP A 156 6.54 13.15 -21.98
N ASP A 157 5.29 13.37 -21.54
CA ASP A 157 4.91 14.51 -20.73
C ASP A 157 5.45 14.42 -19.31
N LYS A 158 5.68 15.58 -18.69
CA LYS A 158 6.08 15.66 -17.28
C LYS A 158 4.85 15.61 -16.37
N PRO A 159 4.92 14.95 -15.20
CA PRO A 159 3.80 14.90 -14.26
C PRO A 159 3.30 16.28 -13.81
N ALA A 160 4.11 17.33 -13.92
CA ALA A 160 3.71 18.70 -13.62
C ALA A 160 2.55 19.20 -14.48
N SER A 161 2.36 18.67 -15.71
CA SER A 161 1.25 18.99 -16.61
C SER A 161 -0.01 18.13 -16.37
N PHE A 162 0.03 17.18 -15.44
CA PHE A 162 -1.06 16.25 -15.16
C PHE A 162 -1.97 16.84 -14.05
N SER A 163 -3.25 16.52 -14.13
CA SER A 163 -4.18 16.77 -13.00
C SER A 163 -3.80 15.94 -11.78
N GLY A 164 -4.29 16.29 -10.60
CA GLY A 164 -4.04 15.52 -9.37
C GLY A 164 -4.41 14.04 -9.49
N GLY A 165 -5.56 13.73 -10.08
CA GLY A 165 -5.99 12.36 -10.34
C GLY A 165 -5.08 11.62 -11.33
N MET A 166 -4.59 12.30 -12.38
CA MET A 166 -3.61 11.71 -13.30
C MET A 166 -2.26 11.47 -12.63
N GLN A 167 -1.81 12.39 -11.78
CA GLN A 167 -0.59 12.19 -10.99
C GLN A 167 -0.72 10.98 -10.05
N GLN A 168 -1.88 10.80 -9.42
CA GLN A 168 -2.14 9.65 -8.56
C GLN A 168 -2.15 8.34 -9.36
N ARG A 169 -2.81 8.30 -10.53
CA ARG A 169 -2.80 7.15 -11.43
C ARG A 169 -1.38 6.81 -11.92
N LEU A 170 -0.59 7.82 -12.27
CA LEU A 170 0.81 7.63 -12.64
C LEU A 170 1.65 7.07 -11.49
N GLN A 171 1.42 7.55 -10.27
CA GLN A 171 2.08 7.02 -9.07
C GLN A 171 1.76 5.53 -8.86
N ILE A 172 0.51 5.13 -9.09
CA ILE A 172 0.07 3.73 -9.03
C ILE A 172 0.79 2.91 -10.10
N ALA A 173 0.75 3.35 -11.37
CA ALA A 173 1.46 2.68 -12.47
C ALA A 173 2.95 2.49 -12.17
N ARG A 174 3.62 3.54 -11.70
CA ARG A 174 5.02 3.50 -11.27
C ARG A 174 5.28 2.43 -10.22
N ASN A 175 4.40 2.29 -9.24
CA ASN A 175 4.60 1.31 -8.16
C ASN A 175 4.29 -0.12 -8.61
N LEU A 176 3.28 -0.32 -9.45
CA LEU A 176 2.81 -1.66 -9.82
C LEU A 176 3.55 -2.29 -11.01
N VAL A 177 4.24 -1.49 -11.86
CA VAL A 177 4.97 -1.99 -13.04
C VAL A 177 6.04 -3.03 -12.70
N SER A 178 6.62 -2.97 -11.51
CA SER A 178 7.61 -3.95 -11.04
C SER A 178 7.01 -5.23 -10.47
N ALA A 179 5.68 -5.39 -10.52
CA ALA A 179 4.93 -6.50 -9.91
C ALA A 179 5.35 -6.73 -8.43
N PRO A 180 5.19 -5.71 -7.56
CA PRO A 180 5.60 -5.81 -6.16
C PRO A 180 4.76 -6.87 -5.44
N ARG A 181 5.36 -7.56 -4.44
CA ARG A 181 4.63 -8.51 -3.59
C ARG A 181 3.82 -7.82 -2.49
N LEU A 182 4.23 -6.61 -2.08
CA LEU A 182 3.56 -5.80 -1.06
C LEU A 182 3.34 -4.38 -1.55
N VAL A 183 2.12 -3.88 -1.43
CA VAL A 183 1.80 -2.49 -1.73
C VAL A 183 1.26 -1.80 -0.47
N LEU A 184 1.87 -0.70 -0.11
CA LEU A 184 1.48 0.14 1.02
C LEU A 184 0.88 1.45 0.48
N MET A 185 -0.35 1.78 0.84
CA MET A 185 -1.07 2.94 0.32
C MET A 185 -1.52 3.84 1.47
N ASP A 186 -1.09 5.09 1.44
CA ASP A 186 -1.50 6.12 2.40
C ASP A 186 -2.52 7.04 1.73
N GLU A 187 -3.79 6.95 2.13
CA GLU A 187 -4.90 7.75 1.61
C GLU A 187 -4.93 7.85 0.06
N PRO A 188 -4.94 6.72 -0.68
CA PRO A 188 -4.69 6.73 -2.12
C PRO A 188 -5.70 7.52 -2.95
N THR A 189 -6.87 7.83 -2.39
CA THR A 189 -7.95 8.63 -3.03
C THR A 189 -8.10 10.00 -2.40
N GLY A 190 -7.31 10.32 -1.37
CA GLY A 190 -7.42 11.55 -0.61
C GLY A 190 -7.12 12.81 -1.43
N GLY A 191 -7.88 13.89 -1.17
CA GLY A 191 -7.66 15.19 -1.82
C GLY A 191 -8.09 15.28 -3.28
N LEU A 192 -8.83 14.28 -3.79
CA LEU A 192 -9.40 14.25 -5.13
C LEU A 192 -10.89 14.62 -5.08
N ASP A 193 -11.40 15.21 -6.18
CA ASP A 193 -12.83 15.43 -6.35
C ASP A 193 -13.60 14.10 -6.35
N VAL A 194 -14.83 14.09 -5.86
CA VAL A 194 -15.66 12.89 -5.68
C VAL A 194 -15.74 12.03 -6.95
N SER A 195 -15.92 12.65 -8.14
CA SER A 195 -16.00 11.93 -9.40
C SER A 195 -14.67 11.29 -9.82
N VAL A 196 -13.54 11.94 -9.52
CA VAL A 196 -12.18 11.44 -9.77
C VAL A 196 -11.85 10.33 -8.77
N GLN A 197 -12.26 10.50 -7.51
CA GLN A 197 -12.10 9.49 -6.46
C GLN A 197 -12.83 8.19 -6.83
N ALA A 198 -14.10 8.27 -7.26
CA ALA A 198 -14.87 7.10 -7.65
C ALA A 198 -14.19 6.30 -8.79
N ARG A 199 -13.75 7.00 -9.85
CA ARG A 199 -13.02 6.36 -10.96
C ARG A 199 -11.70 5.73 -10.53
N LEU A 200 -10.96 6.39 -9.64
CA LEU A 200 -9.71 5.86 -9.11
C LEU A 200 -9.95 4.62 -8.24
N LEU A 201 -11.06 4.60 -7.49
CA LEU A 201 -11.44 3.47 -6.67
C LEU A 201 -11.79 2.24 -7.52
N ASP A 202 -12.57 2.43 -8.61
CA ASP A 202 -12.88 1.36 -9.56
C ASP A 202 -11.61 0.81 -10.21
N LEU A 203 -10.70 1.69 -10.62
CA LEU A 203 -9.39 1.31 -11.16
C LEU A 203 -8.59 0.47 -10.15
N LEU A 204 -8.46 0.94 -8.90
CA LEU A 204 -7.74 0.23 -7.85
C LEU A 204 -8.35 -1.14 -7.57
N ARG A 205 -9.69 -1.23 -7.51
CA ARG A 205 -10.41 -2.50 -7.32
C ARG A 205 -10.06 -3.50 -8.44
N GLY A 206 -10.11 -3.04 -9.71
CA GLY A 206 -9.74 -3.85 -10.86
C GLY A 206 -8.28 -4.34 -10.79
N LEU A 207 -7.34 -3.47 -10.40
CA LEU A 207 -5.91 -3.81 -10.26
C LEU A 207 -5.67 -4.78 -9.09
N VAL A 208 -6.28 -4.56 -7.93
CA VAL A 208 -6.19 -5.46 -6.77
C VAL A 208 -6.63 -6.86 -7.15
N THR A 209 -7.82 -6.99 -7.77
CA THR A 209 -8.38 -8.30 -8.16
C THR A 209 -7.56 -8.98 -9.26
N SER A 210 -7.22 -8.23 -10.33
CA SER A 210 -6.55 -8.82 -11.51
C SER A 210 -5.09 -9.21 -11.26
N LEU A 211 -4.42 -8.53 -10.34
CA LEU A 211 -3.01 -8.77 -10.01
C LEU A 211 -2.81 -9.60 -8.73
N GLY A 212 -3.88 -9.90 -7.99
CA GLY A 212 -3.78 -10.60 -6.70
C GLY A 212 -2.89 -9.86 -5.71
N LEU A 213 -3.06 -8.53 -5.58
CA LEU A 213 -2.16 -7.70 -4.78
C LEU A 213 -2.30 -7.99 -3.28
N SER A 214 -1.17 -8.11 -2.58
CA SER A 214 -1.14 -8.01 -1.13
C SER A 214 -0.91 -6.55 -0.74
N ALA A 215 -1.83 -5.96 0.03
CA ALA A 215 -1.73 -4.53 0.34
C ALA A 215 -2.18 -4.17 1.75
N ILE A 216 -1.59 -3.10 2.30
CA ILE A 216 -2.13 -2.36 3.44
C ILE A 216 -2.58 -0.99 2.92
N ILE A 217 -3.85 -0.67 3.13
CA ILE A 217 -4.46 0.58 2.70
C ILE A 217 -4.88 1.37 3.93
N VAL A 218 -4.25 2.51 4.16
CA VAL A 218 -4.65 3.46 5.19
C VAL A 218 -5.64 4.45 4.59
N THR A 219 -6.80 4.61 5.22
CA THR A 219 -7.79 5.60 4.81
C THR A 219 -8.69 6.01 5.98
N HIS A 220 -9.29 7.19 5.90
CA HIS A 220 -10.39 7.61 6.77
C HIS A 220 -11.76 7.40 6.12
N ASP A 221 -11.79 7.00 4.83
CA ASP A 221 -13.01 6.76 4.08
C ASP A 221 -13.40 5.27 4.16
N LEU A 222 -14.51 4.99 4.86
CA LEU A 222 -15.02 3.63 5.03
C LEU A 222 -15.55 3.02 3.72
N ALA A 223 -15.98 3.85 2.75
CA ALA A 223 -16.41 3.36 1.45
C ALA A 223 -15.21 2.82 0.66
N VAL A 224 -14.07 3.51 0.70
CA VAL A 224 -12.81 3.03 0.13
C VAL A 224 -12.37 1.71 0.77
N ALA A 225 -12.41 1.65 2.11
CA ALA A 225 -12.06 0.44 2.85
C ALA A 225 -12.98 -0.74 2.50
N ARG A 226 -14.31 -0.51 2.41
CA ARG A 226 -15.29 -1.55 2.04
C ARG A 226 -15.05 -2.12 0.64
N VAL A 227 -14.71 -1.28 -0.32
CA VAL A 227 -14.53 -1.70 -1.71
C VAL A 227 -13.22 -2.45 -1.94
N LEU A 228 -12.16 -2.08 -1.23
CA LEU A 228 -10.80 -2.58 -1.50
C LEU A 228 -10.31 -3.64 -0.52
N SER A 229 -10.83 -3.69 0.70
CA SER A 229 -10.20 -4.48 1.77
C SER A 229 -10.95 -5.78 2.07
N HIS A 230 -10.21 -6.87 2.29
CA HIS A 230 -10.75 -8.15 2.76
C HIS A 230 -10.96 -8.13 4.29
N ARG A 231 -10.00 -7.55 5.01
CA ARG A 231 -10.06 -7.33 6.45
C ARG A 231 -9.87 -5.87 6.77
N LEU A 232 -10.45 -5.47 7.89
CA LEU A 232 -10.42 -4.10 8.40
C LEU A 232 -9.83 -4.08 9.80
N MET A 233 -8.99 -3.08 10.04
CA MET A 233 -8.43 -2.75 11.34
C MET A 233 -8.80 -1.30 11.68
N VAL A 234 -9.45 -1.10 12.81
CA VAL A 234 -9.86 0.22 13.28
C VAL A 234 -8.86 0.72 14.31
N MET A 235 -8.27 1.87 14.06
CA MET A 235 -7.31 2.51 14.98
C MET A 235 -7.87 3.75 15.63
N ARG A 236 -7.61 3.90 16.93
CA ARG A 236 -7.94 5.07 17.72
C ARG A 236 -6.80 5.40 18.68
N ARG A 237 -6.31 6.64 18.69
CA ARG A 237 -5.28 7.13 19.61
C ARG A 237 -4.01 6.27 19.69
N GLY A 238 -3.61 5.69 18.56
CA GLY A 238 -2.43 4.85 18.46
C GLY A 238 -2.66 3.35 18.67
N GLU A 239 -3.84 2.94 19.09
CA GLU A 239 -4.18 1.55 19.40
C GLU A 239 -5.17 0.96 18.40
N VAL A 240 -5.13 -0.36 18.24
CA VAL A 240 -6.15 -1.11 17.49
C VAL A 240 -7.30 -1.38 18.44
N VAL A 241 -8.49 -0.91 18.08
CA VAL A 241 -9.69 -1.07 18.90
C VAL A 241 -10.62 -2.18 18.40
N GLU A 242 -10.56 -2.47 17.11
CA GLU A 242 -11.33 -3.55 16.49
C GLU A 242 -10.64 -4.05 15.21
N SER A 243 -10.73 -5.34 14.91
CA SER A 243 -10.23 -5.94 13.67
C SER A 243 -11.04 -7.19 13.32
N GLY A 244 -11.34 -7.37 12.03
CA GLY A 244 -12.12 -8.49 11.54
C GLY A 244 -12.29 -8.44 10.02
N LEU A 245 -13.19 -9.28 9.48
CA LEU A 245 -13.60 -9.17 8.07
C LEU A 245 -14.25 -7.80 7.84
N THR A 246 -14.01 -7.20 6.68
CA THR A 246 -14.46 -5.84 6.39
C THR A 246 -15.97 -5.68 6.57
N ASP A 247 -16.77 -6.59 6.01
CA ASP A 247 -18.22 -6.52 6.13
C ASP A 247 -18.67 -6.72 7.59
N GLN A 248 -18.03 -7.62 8.34
CA GLN A 248 -18.34 -7.83 9.74
C GLN A 248 -18.09 -6.57 10.57
N VAL A 249 -16.93 -5.93 10.43
CA VAL A 249 -16.59 -4.72 11.18
C VAL A 249 -17.48 -3.53 10.80
N LEU A 250 -17.91 -3.44 9.53
CA LEU A 250 -18.72 -2.33 9.05
C LEU A 250 -20.22 -2.53 9.27
N ASP A 251 -20.74 -3.77 9.23
CA ASP A 251 -22.16 -4.04 9.33
C ASP A 251 -22.59 -4.40 10.77
N ASP A 252 -21.69 -4.98 11.58
CA ASP A 252 -21.92 -5.34 12.98
C ASP A 252 -20.73 -4.94 13.88
N PRO A 253 -20.39 -3.63 13.96
CA PRO A 253 -19.27 -3.15 14.77
C PRO A 253 -19.49 -3.41 16.26
N GLN A 254 -18.52 -4.02 16.92
CA GLN A 254 -18.60 -4.39 18.34
C GLN A 254 -18.06 -3.29 19.26
N HIS A 255 -17.01 -2.57 18.83
CA HIS A 255 -16.42 -1.53 19.66
C HIS A 255 -17.22 -0.20 19.55
N PRO A 256 -17.51 0.51 20.67
CA PRO A 256 -18.30 1.75 20.64
C PRO A 256 -17.75 2.84 19.70
N TYR A 257 -16.43 2.93 19.58
CA TYR A 257 -15.81 3.87 18.63
C TYR A 257 -16.07 3.48 17.18
N THR A 258 -16.02 2.19 16.84
CA THR A 258 -16.33 1.72 15.49
C THR A 258 -17.80 1.98 15.14
N GLN A 259 -18.71 1.75 16.09
CA GLN A 259 -20.13 2.07 15.95
C GLN A 259 -20.33 3.56 15.65
N LEU A 260 -19.64 4.44 16.39
CA LEU A 260 -19.67 5.87 16.14
C LEU A 260 -19.12 6.22 14.76
N LEU A 261 -17.99 5.64 14.36
CA LEU A 261 -17.33 5.87 13.07
C LEU A 261 -18.23 5.47 11.91
N VAL A 262 -18.83 4.28 11.95
CA VAL A 262 -19.74 3.76 10.93
C VAL A 262 -21.01 4.61 10.87
N SER A 263 -21.62 4.95 12.01
CA SER A 263 -22.85 5.76 12.07
C SER A 263 -22.64 7.18 11.56
N SER A 264 -21.43 7.73 11.62
CA SER A 264 -21.11 9.07 11.11
C SER A 264 -21.09 9.15 9.59
N VAL A 265 -20.84 8.03 8.90
CA VAL A 265 -20.81 7.95 7.42
C VAL A 265 -22.19 7.65 6.84
N LEU A 266 -23.08 6.97 7.62
CA LEU A 266 -24.40 6.56 7.18
C LEU A 266 -25.48 7.67 7.35
N ARG A 267 -25.11 8.86 7.86
CA ARG A 267 -26.04 10.00 7.91
C ARG A 267 -25.88 10.81 6.62
N PRO A 268 -26.92 10.88 5.79
CA PRO A 268 -26.94 11.69 4.57
C PRO A 268 -26.81 13.18 4.87
#